data_b443cfa0cb3f95ca500ca0ab545b0a1f
#
_entry.id   b443cfa0cb3f95ca500ca0ab545b0a1f
#
_cell.length_a   1.000
_cell.length_b   1.000
_cell.length_c   1.000
_cell.angle_alpha   90.00
_cell.angle_beta   90.00
_cell.angle_gamma   90.00
#
_symmetry.space_group_name_H-M   'P 1'
#
loop_
_entity.id
_entity.type
_entity.pdbx_description
1 polymer ?
#
loop_
_entity_poly.entity_id
_entity_poly.type
_entity_poly.pdbx_seq_one_letter_code
_entity_poly.pdbx_strand_id
1 'polypeptide(L)'
;MYKKGIYKILANEPLTATVWRMVLGGDTQWITAPGQFVDIALEGRYLRRPISVCDYDATTLTLIYKVVGEGTAQMSRMAAGGELDLLTGLGNGF
;
A
#
# COMPACT_ATOMS: atom_id res chain seq x y z
N MET A 1 0.68 -6.45 -17.15
CA MET A 1 1.55 -5.26 -17.15
C MET A 1 1.44 -4.55 -15.82
N TYR A 2 2.52 -3.99 -15.35
CA TYR A 2 2.54 -3.30 -14.07
C TYR A 2 3.14 -1.91 -14.23
N LYS A 3 2.91 -1.07 -13.24
CA LYS A 3 3.47 0.27 -13.21
C LYS A 3 4.10 0.57 -11.85
N LYS A 4 5.32 1.09 -11.88
CA LYS A 4 6.03 1.55 -10.70
C LYS A 4 5.74 3.03 -10.51
N GLY A 5 5.44 3.43 -9.26
CA GLY A 5 5.17 4.82 -8.96
C GLY A 5 5.47 5.16 -7.53
N ILE A 6 5.61 6.46 -7.27
CA ILE A 6 5.81 6.98 -5.93
C ILE A 6 4.48 7.53 -5.45
N TYR A 7 4.04 7.06 -4.29
CA TYR A 7 2.77 7.45 -3.70
C TYR A 7 3.02 8.15 -2.38
N LYS A 8 2.23 9.17 -2.12
CA LYS A 8 2.34 9.94 -0.89
C LYS A 8 1.44 9.36 0.19
N ILE A 9 1.96 9.18 1.38
CA ILE A 9 1.17 8.72 2.52
C ILE A 9 0.31 9.89 2.99
N LEU A 10 -1.00 9.74 2.89
CA LEU A 10 -1.96 10.74 3.34
C LEU A 10 -2.43 10.47 4.76
N ALA A 11 -2.52 9.20 5.14
CA ALA A 11 -2.90 8.79 6.48
C ALA A 11 -2.33 7.40 6.74
N ASN A 12 -2.02 7.12 7.99
CA ASN A 12 -1.59 5.79 8.44
C ASN A 12 -1.95 5.67 9.91
N GLU A 13 -2.99 4.91 10.21
CA GLU A 13 -3.58 4.91 11.54
C GLU A 13 -3.99 3.51 11.97
N PRO A 14 -3.90 3.20 13.27
CA PRO A 14 -4.35 1.91 13.76
C PRO A 14 -5.88 1.86 13.82
N LEU A 15 -6.44 0.73 13.41
CA LEU A 15 -7.85 0.41 13.60
C LEU A 15 -8.02 -0.46 14.83
N THR A 16 -7.06 -1.32 15.08
CA THR A 16 -6.96 -2.14 16.27
C THR A 16 -5.50 -2.17 16.73
N ALA A 17 -5.18 -2.98 17.72
CA ALA A 17 -3.80 -3.13 18.18
C ALA A 17 -2.86 -3.65 17.10
N THR A 18 -3.39 -4.38 16.11
CA THR A 18 -2.56 -5.03 15.09
C THR A 18 -2.98 -4.71 13.65
N VAL A 19 -4.14 -4.09 13.44
CA VAL A 19 -4.64 -3.79 12.10
C VAL A 19 -4.58 -2.29 11.87
N TRP A 20 -4.02 -1.91 10.74
CA TRP A 20 -3.78 -0.52 10.38
C TRP A 20 -4.42 -0.19 9.04
N ARG A 21 -4.74 1.07 8.85
CA ARG A 21 -5.29 1.62 7.62
C ARG A 21 -4.34 2.68 7.10
N MET A 22 -3.91 2.51 5.84
CA MET A 22 -3.04 3.49 5.18
C MET A 22 -3.74 4.00 3.94
N VAL A 23 -3.79 5.33 3.77
CA VAL A 23 -4.32 5.98 2.57
C VAL A 23 -3.14 6.58 1.82
N LEU A 24 -3.05 6.26 0.54
CA LEU A 24 -1.97 6.71 -0.34
C LEU A 24 -2.55 7.52 -1.49
N GLY A 25 -1.89 8.62 -1.81
CA GLY A 25 -2.28 9.45 -2.95
C GLY A 25 -1.31 9.25 -4.11
N GLY A 26 -1.87 9.12 -5.31
CA GLY A 26 -1.08 8.94 -6.51
C GLY A 26 -1.90 8.40 -7.66
N ASP A 27 -1.22 7.84 -8.64
CA ASP A 27 -1.85 7.31 -9.85
C ASP A 27 -2.51 5.96 -9.58
N THR A 28 -3.83 5.90 -9.69
CA THR A 28 -4.60 4.68 -9.47
C THR A 28 -5.12 4.05 -10.75
N GLN A 29 -4.71 4.56 -11.92
CA GLN A 29 -5.30 4.09 -13.17
C GLN A 29 -5.07 2.60 -13.44
N TRP A 30 -4.06 2.00 -12.83
CA TRP A 30 -3.74 0.57 -13.01
C TRP A 30 -4.41 -0.32 -11.96
N ILE A 31 -5.20 0.28 -11.06
CA ILE A 31 -5.99 -0.46 -10.09
C ILE A 31 -7.41 -0.52 -10.65
N THR A 32 -7.90 -1.73 -10.87
CA THR A 32 -9.19 -1.93 -11.55
C THR A 32 -10.27 -2.52 -10.66
N ALA A 33 -9.90 -3.04 -9.50
CA ALA A 33 -10.88 -3.63 -8.58
C ALA A 33 -10.31 -3.71 -7.17
N PRO A 34 -11.15 -3.63 -6.13
CA PRO A 34 -10.72 -3.95 -4.77
C PRO A 34 -10.25 -5.40 -4.70
N GLY A 35 -9.31 -5.67 -3.84
CA GLY A 35 -8.70 -6.99 -3.72
C GLY A 35 -7.48 -7.20 -4.59
N GLN A 36 -7.24 -6.32 -5.55
CA GLN A 36 -6.04 -6.35 -6.37
C GLN A 36 -4.82 -6.01 -5.50
N PHE A 37 -3.68 -6.63 -5.80
CA PHE A 37 -2.47 -6.40 -5.00
C PHE A 37 -1.68 -5.20 -5.49
N VAL A 38 -0.98 -4.56 -4.56
CA VAL A 38 0.13 -3.68 -4.85
C VAL A 38 1.35 -4.22 -4.13
N ASP A 39 2.53 -4.07 -4.71
CA ASP A 39 3.80 -4.47 -4.07
C ASP A 39 4.51 -3.22 -3.57
N ILE A 40 4.74 -3.17 -2.26
CA ILE A 40 5.34 -2.02 -1.59
C ILE A 40 6.83 -2.27 -1.38
N ALA A 41 7.67 -1.35 -1.89
CA ALA A 41 9.09 -1.38 -1.59
C ALA A 41 9.31 -0.75 -0.21
N LEU A 42 9.99 -1.47 0.66
CA LEU A 42 10.31 -1.01 2.00
C LEU A 42 11.82 -0.81 2.12
N GLU A 43 12.20 0.34 2.67
CA GLU A 43 13.60 0.67 2.84
C GLU A 43 14.32 -0.40 3.66
N GLY A 44 15.48 -0.84 3.18
CA GLY A 44 16.25 -1.87 3.84
C GLY A 44 15.74 -3.29 3.61
N ARG A 45 14.67 -3.46 2.84
CA ARG A 45 14.11 -4.78 2.55
C ARG A 45 14.43 -5.17 1.11
N TYR A 46 14.87 -6.40 0.94
CA TYR A 46 15.23 -6.92 -0.37
C TYR A 46 14.02 -7.15 -1.26
N LEU A 47 12.97 -7.76 -0.69
CA LEU A 47 11.76 -8.09 -1.42
C LEU A 47 10.65 -7.09 -1.09
N ARG A 48 9.83 -6.77 -2.10
CA ARG A 48 8.65 -5.96 -1.90
C ARG A 48 7.60 -6.74 -1.12
N ARG A 49 6.72 -6.00 -0.43
CA ARG A 49 5.65 -6.61 0.36
C ARG A 49 4.32 -6.47 -0.39
N PRO A 50 3.66 -7.57 -0.72
CA PRO A 50 2.34 -7.50 -1.39
C PRO A 50 1.24 -7.20 -0.37
N ILE A 51 0.42 -6.21 -0.69
CA ILE A 51 -0.72 -5.81 0.15
C ILE A 51 -1.93 -5.64 -0.76
N SER A 52 -3.09 -6.13 -0.34
CA SER A 52 -4.33 -5.98 -1.10
C SER A 52 -4.90 -4.57 -0.95
N VAL A 53 -5.42 -4.03 -2.05
CA VAL A 53 -6.12 -2.75 -2.05
C VAL A 53 -7.51 -2.98 -1.49
N CYS A 54 -7.86 -2.25 -0.43
CA CYS A 54 -9.18 -2.33 0.19
C CYS A 54 -10.19 -1.49 -0.60
N ASP A 55 -9.77 -0.29 -1.00
CA ASP A 55 -10.63 0.65 -1.71
C ASP A 55 -9.76 1.60 -2.51
N TYR A 56 -10.34 2.27 -3.50
CA TYR A 56 -9.61 3.26 -4.28
C TYR A 56 -10.57 4.19 -5.00
N ASP A 57 -10.05 5.38 -5.37
CA ASP A 57 -10.74 6.31 -6.26
C ASP A 57 -9.72 6.82 -7.29
N ALA A 58 -10.05 7.92 -7.97
CA ALA A 58 -9.23 8.42 -9.08
C ALA A 58 -7.82 8.84 -8.64
N THR A 59 -7.64 9.23 -7.39
CA THR A 59 -6.38 9.80 -6.91
C THR A 59 -5.85 9.19 -5.63
N THR A 60 -6.60 8.30 -4.99
CA THR A 60 -6.18 7.68 -3.73
C THR A 60 -6.47 6.19 -3.72
N LEU A 61 -5.71 5.47 -2.92
CA LEU A 61 -5.99 4.07 -2.63
C LEU A 61 -5.83 3.83 -1.13
N THR A 62 -6.60 2.88 -0.62
CA THR A 62 -6.62 2.55 0.80
C THR A 62 -6.17 1.11 0.98
N LEU A 63 -5.22 0.92 1.88
CA LEU A 63 -4.72 -0.39 2.26
C LEU A 63 -5.13 -0.66 3.70
N ILE A 64 -5.60 -1.87 3.97
CA ILE A 64 -5.79 -2.34 5.33
C ILE A 64 -4.83 -3.51 5.50
N TYR A 65 -3.96 -3.42 6.48
CA TYR A 65 -2.93 -4.43 6.67
C TYR A 65 -2.80 -4.80 8.14
N LYS A 66 -2.39 -6.03 8.38
CA LYS A 66 -2.15 -6.53 9.72
C LYS A 66 -0.65 -6.54 9.99
N VAL A 67 -0.25 -6.07 11.16
CA VAL A 67 1.15 -6.10 11.55
C VAL A 67 1.48 -7.51 12.01
N VAL A 68 2.19 -8.25 11.14
CA VAL A 68 2.50 -9.66 11.38
C VAL A 68 3.98 -9.97 11.26
N GLY A 69 4.81 -8.99 10.94
CA GLY A 69 6.25 -9.19 10.78
C GLY A 69 6.96 -7.88 10.60
N GLU A 70 8.26 -7.95 10.34
CA GLU A 70 9.11 -6.76 10.26
C GLU A 70 8.66 -5.78 9.18
N GLY A 71 8.25 -6.26 8.02
CA GLY A 71 7.83 -5.39 6.92
C GLY A 71 6.59 -4.59 7.27
N THR A 72 5.54 -5.24 7.77
CA THR A 72 4.33 -4.54 8.15
C THR A 72 4.52 -3.70 9.40
N ALA A 73 5.41 -4.12 10.32
CA ALA A 73 5.76 -3.28 11.46
C ALA A 73 6.46 -1.99 11.00
N GLN A 74 7.32 -2.09 9.99
CA GLN A 74 7.97 -0.93 9.40
C GLN A 74 6.93 0.02 8.79
N MET A 75 5.93 -0.52 8.09
CA MET A 75 4.84 0.28 7.54
C MET A 75 4.08 1.03 8.63
N SER A 76 3.83 0.40 9.76
CA SER A 76 3.06 1.02 10.85
C SER A 76 3.79 2.20 11.50
N ARG A 77 5.09 2.33 11.29
CA ARG A 77 5.87 3.44 11.82
C ARG A 77 5.97 4.62 10.86
N MET A 78 5.41 4.51 9.65
CA MET A 78 5.45 5.58 8.68
C MET A 78 4.40 6.62 8.96
N ALA A 79 4.72 7.89 8.67
CA ALA A 79 3.83 9.02 8.96
C ALA A 79 3.28 9.64 7.69
N ALA A 80 2.14 10.31 7.80
CA ALA A 80 1.61 11.12 6.72
C ALA A 80 2.65 12.13 6.24
N GLY A 81 2.73 12.32 4.94
CA GLY A 81 3.73 13.16 4.31
C GLY A 81 4.91 12.39 3.76
N GLY A 82 5.11 11.15 4.18
CA GLY A 82 6.14 10.28 3.61
C GLY A 82 5.72 9.74 2.25
N GLU A 83 6.65 9.02 1.62
CA GLU A 83 6.43 8.46 0.29
C GLU A 83 6.71 6.98 0.28
N LEU A 84 5.98 6.25 -0.58
CA LEU A 84 6.19 4.83 -0.80
C LEU A 84 6.30 4.54 -2.29
N ASP A 85 7.20 3.62 -2.62
CA ASP A 85 7.36 3.12 -3.98
C ASP A 85 6.48 1.87 -4.11
N LEU A 86 5.54 1.92 -5.04
CA LEU A 86 4.60 0.84 -5.27
C LEU A 86 4.68 0.33 -6.70
N LEU A 87 4.52 -0.97 -6.86
CA LEU A 87 4.17 -1.57 -8.15
C LEU A 87 2.66 -1.82 -8.15
N THR A 88 1.98 -1.29 -9.16
CA THR A 88 0.54 -1.47 -9.35
C THR A 88 0.28 -2.21 -10.66
N GLY A 89 -0.94 -2.65 -10.90
CA GLY A 89 -1.28 -3.39 -12.10
C GLY A 89 -0.78 -4.83 -12.10
N LEU A 90 -0.52 -5.38 -10.93
CA LEU A 90 0.03 -6.73 -10.75
C LEU A 90 -1.09 -7.76 -10.86
N GLY A 91 -1.48 -8.04 -12.10
CA GLY A 91 -2.56 -8.98 -12.30
C GLY A 91 -3.85 -8.48 -11.67
N ASN A 92 -4.88 -9.27 -11.79
CA ASN A 92 -6.20 -8.93 -11.27
C ASN A 92 -6.53 -9.71 -10.02
N GLY A 93 -5.55 -10.28 -9.39
CA GLY A 93 -5.68 -10.98 -8.14
C GLY A 93 -6.18 -12.40 -8.24
N PHE A 94 -6.81 -12.75 -9.29
CA PHE A 94 -7.39 -14.10 -9.41
C PHE A 94 -7.78 -14.42 -10.82
#